data_e757f3e99900b6d8ab4769839007231a
#
_entry.id   e757f3e99900b6d8ab4769839007231a
#
_cell.length_a   1.000
_cell.length_b   1.000
_cell.length_c   1.000
_cell.angle_alpha   90.00
_cell.angle_beta   90.00
_cell.angle_gamma   90.00
#
_symmetry.space_group_name_H-M   'P 1'
#
loop_
_entity.id
_entity.type
_entity.pdbx_description
1 polymer ?
#
loop_
_entity_poly.entity_id
_entity_poly.type
_entity_poly.pdbx_seq_one_letter_code
_entity_poly.pdbx_strand_id
1 'polypeptide(L)'
;WLENFNCIVSYSDILIGEKTIRFLIKAKYKFTLPYNLNWKKNWKLRYSEPLSDLETFRVNKKKDIIDIGNKAKTLKEIQGQFMGLLKFTPYAWKRINFFLNGQIKKENMQMTQLIQKLIKKKILNVKGIPVKDQWFEVDNFNDYLVAKKYHKEL
;
A
#
# COMPACT_ATOMS: atom_id res chain seq x y z
N TRP A 1 3.71 -2.46 20.81
CA TRP A 1 4.56 -1.68 19.91
C TRP A 1 3.77 -0.58 19.22
N LEU A 2 2.70 -0.89 18.51
CA LEU A 2 1.87 0.10 17.78
C LEU A 2 1.22 1.17 18.69
N GLU A 3 1.05 0.90 19.97
CA GLU A 3 0.49 1.83 20.94
C GLU A 3 1.50 2.87 21.42
N ASN A 4 2.81 2.55 21.39
CA ASN A 4 3.84 3.36 22.01
C ASN A 4 4.84 3.96 21.01
N PHE A 5 4.97 3.37 19.81
CA PHE A 5 6.00 3.74 18.85
C PHE A 5 5.42 4.00 17.46
N ASN A 6 6.12 4.83 16.69
CA ASN A 6 5.90 4.91 15.26
C ASN A 6 6.41 3.60 14.64
N CYS A 7 5.51 2.85 14.03
CA CYS A 7 5.84 1.54 13.44
C CYS A 7 5.70 1.56 11.92
N ILE A 8 6.59 0.84 11.26
CA ILE A 8 6.43 0.43 9.87
C ILE A 8 5.98 -1.02 9.88
N VAL A 9 4.88 -1.30 9.19
CA VAL A 9 4.32 -2.63 8.99
C VAL A 9 4.53 -2.99 7.53
N SER A 10 5.07 -4.17 7.28
CA SER A 10 5.37 -4.69 5.94
C SER A 10 4.67 -6.02 5.73
N TYR A 11 4.17 -6.24 4.52
CA TYR A 11 3.87 -7.58 4.06
C TYR A 11 5.17 -8.40 4.00
N SER A 12 5.06 -9.71 4.14
CA SER A 12 6.22 -10.62 4.19
C SER A 12 6.70 -11.06 2.80
N ASP A 13 5.88 -10.89 1.79
CA ASP A 13 6.04 -11.34 0.41
C ASP A 13 6.47 -10.24 -0.56
N ILE A 14 7.03 -9.14 -0.05
CA ILE A 14 7.46 -7.99 -0.85
C ILE A 14 8.97 -7.76 -0.79
N LEU A 15 9.55 -7.39 -1.92
CA LEU A 15 10.91 -6.87 -2.04
C LEU A 15 10.83 -5.38 -2.34
N ILE A 16 11.50 -4.56 -1.53
CA ILE A 16 11.42 -3.10 -1.58
C ILE A 16 12.81 -2.50 -1.52
N GLY A 17 13.07 -1.50 -2.37
CA GLY A 17 14.29 -0.72 -2.33
C GLY A 17 14.41 0.13 -1.06
N GLU A 18 15.65 0.30 -0.58
CA GLU A 18 15.99 1.01 0.66
C GLU A 18 15.47 2.46 0.67
N LYS A 19 15.45 3.15 -0.48
CA LYS A 19 14.97 4.54 -0.60
C LYS A 19 13.53 4.67 -0.14
N THR A 20 12.67 3.70 -0.47
CA THR A 20 11.26 3.68 -0.05
C THR A 20 11.14 3.63 1.47
N ILE A 21 11.93 2.77 2.13
CA ILE A 21 11.97 2.66 3.60
C ILE A 21 12.43 3.99 4.23
N ARG A 22 13.49 4.59 3.69
CA ARG A 22 14.01 5.88 4.18
C ARG A 22 12.99 7.02 4.04
N PHE A 23 12.23 7.08 2.94
CA PHE A 23 11.15 8.06 2.78
C PHE A 23 10.04 7.85 3.81
N LEU A 24 9.69 6.60 4.08
CA LEU A 24 8.65 6.28 5.04
C LEU A 24 9.07 6.61 6.48
N ILE A 25 10.33 6.34 6.85
CA ILE A 25 10.89 6.72 8.16
C ILE A 25 10.79 8.24 8.37
N LYS A 26 11.16 9.03 7.36
CA LYS A 26 11.16 10.51 7.41
C LYS A 26 9.77 11.13 7.35
N ALA A 27 8.74 10.39 6.96
CA ALA A 27 7.38 10.91 6.84
C ALA A 27 6.82 11.35 8.19
N LYS A 28 6.30 12.59 8.27
CA LYS A 28 5.78 13.20 9.50
C LYS A 28 4.25 13.05 9.68
N TYR A 29 3.60 12.30 8.79
CA TYR A 29 2.15 12.11 8.84
C TYR A 29 1.75 10.97 9.80
N LYS A 30 0.53 11.03 10.30
CA LYS A 30 0.01 10.08 11.30
C LYS A 30 -0.19 8.67 10.74
N PHE A 31 -0.66 8.57 9.50
CA PHE A 31 -0.78 7.33 8.75
C PHE A 31 -0.32 7.57 7.32
N THR A 32 0.64 6.78 6.87
CA THR A 32 1.32 6.96 5.58
C THR A 32 1.58 5.63 4.93
N LEU A 33 1.46 5.58 3.61
CA LEU A 33 1.89 4.45 2.81
C LEU A 33 2.58 4.92 1.53
N PRO A 34 3.61 4.21 1.04
CA PRO A 34 4.18 4.43 -0.27
C PRO A 34 3.29 3.79 -1.34
N TYR A 35 3.32 4.37 -2.53
CA TYR A 35 2.69 3.80 -3.71
C TYR A 35 3.61 3.89 -4.92
N ASN A 36 3.67 2.81 -5.70
CA ASN A 36 4.58 2.69 -6.82
C ASN A 36 4.01 3.36 -8.08
N LEU A 37 4.78 4.30 -8.66
CA LEU A 37 4.43 4.97 -9.92
C LEU A 37 4.81 4.13 -11.16
N ASN A 38 5.75 3.19 -11.01
CA ASN A 38 6.20 2.31 -12.08
C ASN A 38 5.36 1.01 -12.18
N TRP A 39 4.23 0.94 -11.47
CA TRP A 39 3.37 -0.23 -11.36
C TRP A 39 3.02 -0.90 -12.71
N LYS A 40 2.80 -0.11 -13.77
CA LYS A 40 2.48 -0.65 -15.11
C LYS A 40 3.57 -1.56 -15.65
N LYS A 41 4.85 -1.19 -15.42
CA LYS A 41 6.00 -2.01 -15.82
C LYS A 41 6.00 -3.33 -15.06
N ASN A 42 5.80 -3.28 -13.74
CA ASN A 42 5.82 -4.46 -12.88
C ASN A 42 4.67 -5.43 -13.22
N TRP A 43 3.45 -4.90 -13.41
CA TRP A 43 2.29 -5.75 -13.77
C TRP A 43 2.43 -6.44 -15.13
N LYS A 44 2.98 -5.75 -16.13
CA LYS A 44 3.26 -6.36 -17.46
C LYS A 44 4.27 -7.52 -17.39
N LEU A 45 5.11 -7.59 -16.37
CA LEU A 45 6.03 -8.70 -16.17
C LEU A 45 5.34 -9.92 -15.52
N ARG A 46 4.24 -9.70 -14.82
CA ARG A 46 3.52 -10.73 -14.03
C ARG A 46 2.28 -11.25 -14.75
N TYR A 47 1.55 -10.38 -15.44
CA TYR A 47 0.22 -10.65 -15.97
C TYR A 47 0.10 -10.27 -17.45
N SER A 48 -0.49 -11.16 -18.26
CA SER A 48 -0.88 -10.85 -19.64
C SER A 48 -2.00 -9.81 -19.70
N GLU A 49 -2.95 -9.88 -18.75
CA GLU A 49 -4.09 -8.98 -18.61
C GLU A 49 -4.02 -8.23 -17.27
N PRO A 50 -3.32 -7.09 -17.19
CA PRO A 50 -3.10 -6.37 -15.93
C PRO A 50 -4.38 -5.99 -15.19
N LEU A 51 -5.48 -5.66 -15.87
CA LEU A 51 -6.74 -5.27 -15.23
C LEU A 51 -7.43 -6.39 -14.46
N SER A 52 -7.04 -7.66 -14.67
CA SER A 52 -7.63 -8.78 -13.95
C SER A 52 -7.35 -8.73 -12.45
N ASP A 53 -6.20 -8.16 -12.05
CA ASP A 53 -5.68 -8.14 -10.68
C ASP A 53 -5.49 -6.72 -10.10
N LEU A 54 -5.73 -5.68 -10.87
CA LEU A 54 -5.45 -4.32 -10.44
C LEU A 54 -6.59 -3.72 -9.60
N GLU A 55 -6.19 -3.14 -8.47
CA GLU A 55 -7.06 -2.34 -7.61
C GLU A 55 -6.99 -0.85 -7.96
N THR A 56 -8.08 -0.13 -7.66
CA THR A 56 -8.11 1.33 -7.77
C THR A 56 -7.13 1.94 -6.79
N PHE A 57 -6.48 3.03 -7.21
CA PHE A 57 -5.62 3.84 -6.34
C PHE A 57 -5.64 5.29 -6.79
N ARG A 58 -6.20 6.18 -5.97
CA ARG A 58 -6.30 7.59 -6.31
C ARG A 58 -5.86 8.48 -5.15
N VAL A 59 -5.14 9.54 -5.49
CA VAL A 59 -4.70 10.58 -4.55
C VAL A 59 -5.17 11.96 -5.00
N ASN A 60 -5.42 12.84 -4.05
CA ASN A 60 -5.72 14.24 -4.33
C ASN A 60 -4.44 15.09 -4.44
N LYS A 61 -4.58 16.39 -4.77
CA LYS A 61 -3.45 17.33 -4.87
C LYS A 61 -2.65 17.47 -3.55
N LYS A 62 -3.27 17.20 -2.40
CA LYS A 62 -2.62 17.22 -1.08
C LYS A 62 -1.95 15.88 -0.72
N LYS A 63 -1.90 14.93 -1.65
CA LYS A 63 -1.39 13.56 -1.46
C LYS A 63 -2.19 12.73 -0.46
N ASP A 64 -3.45 13.10 -0.15
CA ASP A 64 -4.34 12.23 0.58
C ASP A 64 -4.85 11.14 -0.36
N ILE A 65 -4.84 9.90 0.10
CA ILE A 65 -5.45 8.79 -0.61
C ILE A 65 -6.97 8.96 -0.50
N ILE A 66 -7.65 8.97 -1.63
CA ILE A 66 -9.10 9.18 -1.72
C ILE A 66 -9.85 7.94 -2.20
N ASP A 67 -9.14 6.97 -2.79
CA ASP A 67 -9.69 5.69 -3.22
C ASP A 67 -8.59 4.63 -3.30
N ILE A 68 -8.88 3.40 -2.80
CA ILE A 68 -7.94 2.27 -2.77
C ILE A 68 -8.73 0.96 -2.63
N GLY A 69 -8.26 -0.12 -3.26
CA GLY A 69 -8.70 -1.48 -2.96
C GLY A 69 -10.04 -1.89 -3.57
N ASN A 70 -10.57 -1.14 -4.53
CA ASN A 70 -11.71 -1.60 -5.35
C ASN A 70 -11.18 -2.20 -6.65
N LYS A 71 -11.93 -3.12 -7.26
CA LYS A 71 -11.56 -3.63 -8.58
C LYS A 71 -11.57 -2.49 -9.61
N ALA A 72 -10.43 -2.25 -10.25
CA ALA A 72 -10.32 -1.23 -11.28
C ALA A 72 -11.02 -1.66 -12.57
N LYS A 73 -11.80 -0.75 -13.16
CA LYS A 73 -12.46 -0.96 -14.45
C LYS A 73 -11.63 -0.41 -15.61
N THR A 74 -10.85 0.61 -15.32
CA THR A 74 -9.99 1.27 -16.30
C THR A 74 -8.64 1.67 -15.70
N LEU A 75 -7.62 1.77 -16.53
CA LEU A 75 -6.28 2.22 -16.10
C LEU A 75 -6.26 3.67 -15.57
N LYS A 76 -7.28 4.48 -15.89
CA LYS A 76 -7.41 5.87 -15.40
C LYS A 76 -7.72 5.94 -13.91
N GLU A 77 -8.23 4.87 -13.32
CA GLU A 77 -8.54 4.77 -11.89
C GLU A 77 -7.32 4.42 -11.03
N ILE A 78 -6.16 4.23 -11.69
CA ILE A 78 -4.95 3.73 -11.05
C ILE A 78 -3.82 4.76 -11.24
N GLN A 79 -3.64 5.64 -10.24
CA GLN A 79 -2.54 6.62 -10.22
C GLN A 79 -1.23 6.02 -9.69
N GLY A 80 -1.29 4.85 -9.07
CA GLY A 80 -0.17 4.07 -8.55
C GLY A 80 -0.68 2.78 -7.94
N GLN A 81 0.20 1.96 -7.36
CA GLN A 81 -0.19 0.74 -6.65
C GLN A 81 0.33 0.75 -5.22
N PHE A 82 -0.50 0.28 -4.29
CA PHE A 82 -0.12 0.02 -2.92
C PHE A 82 0.99 -1.03 -2.88
N MET A 83 1.96 -0.84 -2.02
CA MET A 83 3.19 -1.65 -2.02
C MET A 83 3.28 -2.62 -0.83
N GLY A 84 2.20 -2.84 -0.09
CA GLY A 84 2.25 -3.70 1.09
C GLY A 84 3.01 -3.11 2.29
N LEU A 85 3.26 -1.80 2.30
CA LEU A 85 4.05 -1.13 3.32
C LEU A 85 3.29 0.05 3.94
N LEU A 86 3.29 0.16 5.26
CA LEU A 86 2.50 1.14 6.00
C LEU A 86 3.30 1.72 7.17
N LYS A 87 3.13 3.01 7.45
CA LYS A 87 3.64 3.63 8.67
C LYS A 87 2.50 4.19 9.50
N PHE A 88 2.46 3.79 10.77
CA PHE A 88 1.51 4.27 11.76
C PHE A 88 2.22 5.04 12.88
N THR A 89 1.58 6.10 13.35
CA THR A 89 1.86 6.67 14.67
C THR A 89 0.95 6.00 15.72
N PRO A 90 1.28 6.08 17.02
CA PRO A 90 0.39 5.61 18.10
C PRO A 90 -1.01 6.22 18.03
N TYR A 91 -1.11 7.48 17.65
CA TYR A 91 -2.41 8.14 17.43
C TYR A 91 -3.22 7.46 16.32
N ALA A 92 -2.59 7.16 15.18
CA ALA A 92 -3.28 6.49 14.08
C ALA A 92 -3.72 5.09 14.47
N TRP A 93 -2.84 4.33 15.16
CA TRP A 93 -3.18 3.00 15.64
C TRP A 93 -4.37 3.01 16.59
N LYS A 94 -4.39 3.91 17.57
CA LYS A 94 -5.52 4.05 18.51
C LYS A 94 -6.85 4.25 17.78
N ARG A 95 -6.87 5.08 16.73
CA ARG A 95 -8.07 5.32 15.91
C ARG A 95 -8.48 4.09 15.11
N ILE A 96 -7.51 3.40 14.53
CA ILE A 96 -7.73 2.16 13.76
C ILE A 96 -8.27 1.07 14.68
N ASN A 97 -7.63 0.85 15.82
CA ASN A 97 -8.03 -0.18 16.79
C ASN A 97 -9.45 0.06 17.33
N PHE A 98 -9.77 1.31 17.67
CA PHE A 98 -11.13 1.68 18.07
C PHE A 98 -12.15 1.37 16.97
N PHE A 99 -11.83 1.70 15.72
CA PHE A 99 -12.68 1.37 14.58
C PHE A 99 -12.85 -0.14 14.39
N LEU A 100 -11.76 -0.91 14.47
CA LEU A 100 -11.76 -2.37 14.31
C LEU A 100 -12.57 -3.07 15.38
N ASN A 101 -12.53 -2.58 16.63
CA ASN A 101 -13.31 -3.19 17.73
C ASN A 101 -14.82 -3.04 17.53
N GLY A 102 -15.27 -2.08 16.73
CA GLY A 102 -16.67 -1.94 16.33
C GLY A 102 -17.07 -2.71 15.06
N GLN A 103 -16.15 -3.50 14.46
CA GLN A 103 -16.44 -4.24 13.23
C GLN A 103 -16.73 -5.71 13.50
N ILE A 104 -17.78 -6.24 12.85
CA ILE A 104 -18.05 -7.68 12.76
C ILE A 104 -17.15 -8.26 11.67
N LYS A 105 -16.57 -9.44 11.88
CA LYS A 105 -15.69 -10.15 10.93
C LYS A 105 -14.45 -9.34 10.50
N LYS A 106 -13.85 -8.60 11.45
CA LYS A 106 -12.64 -7.80 11.23
C LYS A 106 -11.43 -8.64 10.78
N GLU A 107 -11.38 -9.90 11.21
CA GLU A 107 -10.34 -10.88 10.88
C GLU A 107 -10.26 -11.23 9.39
N ASN A 108 -11.35 -11.06 8.65
CA ASN A 108 -11.41 -11.33 7.20
C ASN A 108 -11.22 -10.05 6.37
N MET A 109 -10.92 -8.92 7.01
CA MET A 109 -10.80 -7.64 6.32
C MET A 109 -9.41 -7.48 5.73
N GLN A 110 -9.32 -7.39 4.41
CA GLN A 110 -8.06 -7.05 3.72
C GLN A 110 -7.59 -5.63 4.08
N MET A 111 -6.27 -5.40 4.03
CA MET A 111 -5.67 -4.11 4.40
C MET A 111 -6.19 -2.95 3.54
N THR A 112 -6.30 -3.13 2.23
CA THR A 112 -6.83 -2.12 1.31
C THR A 112 -8.29 -1.78 1.61
N GLN A 113 -9.10 -2.77 2.00
CA GLN A 113 -10.49 -2.57 2.44
C GLN A 113 -10.56 -1.79 3.76
N LEU A 114 -9.66 -2.07 4.71
CA LEU A 114 -9.55 -1.32 5.96
C LEU A 114 -9.24 0.15 5.66
N ILE A 115 -8.21 0.41 4.87
CA ILE A 115 -7.80 1.77 4.48
C ILE A 115 -8.97 2.51 3.82
N GLN A 116 -9.65 1.86 2.87
CA GLN A 116 -10.80 2.44 2.18
C GLN A 116 -11.95 2.80 3.14
N LYS A 117 -12.25 1.95 4.13
CA LYS A 117 -13.27 2.23 5.15
C LYS A 117 -12.88 3.41 6.04
N LEU A 118 -11.60 3.48 6.46
CA LEU A 118 -11.09 4.59 7.28
C LEU A 118 -11.22 5.94 6.55
N ILE A 119 -10.91 5.95 5.24
CA ILE A 119 -11.04 7.14 4.39
C ILE A 119 -12.51 7.53 4.22
N LYS A 120 -13.37 6.60 3.77
CA LYS A 120 -14.80 6.86 3.53
C LYS A 120 -15.52 7.35 4.77
N LYS A 121 -15.20 6.79 5.94
CA LYS A 121 -15.79 7.21 7.22
C LYS A 121 -15.09 8.42 7.86
N LYS A 122 -14.10 9.03 7.19
CA LYS A 122 -13.31 10.18 7.68
C LYS A 122 -12.68 9.95 9.06
N ILE A 123 -12.30 8.70 9.37
CA ILE A 123 -11.69 8.33 10.65
C ILE A 123 -10.24 8.79 10.69
N LEU A 124 -9.51 8.61 9.58
CA LEU A 124 -8.14 9.04 9.38
C LEU A 124 -7.91 9.51 7.96
N ASN A 125 -7.09 10.56 7.82
CA ASN A 125 -6.50 10.91 6.54
C ASN A 125 -5.26 10.04 6.34
N VAL A 126 -5.20 9.35 5.22
CA VAL A 126 -4.09 8.48 4.83
C VAL A 126 -3.26 9.19 3.78
N LYS A 127 -1.98 9.40 4.04
CA LYS A 127 -1.06 10.07 3.12
C LYS A 127 -0.33 9.07 2.24
N GLY A 128 -0.34 9.33 0.93
CA GLY A 128 0.43 8.58 -0.06
C GLY A 128 1.79 9.23 -0.33
N ILE A 129 2.85 8.43 -0.36
CA ILE A 129 4.19 8.85 -0.81
C ILE A 129 4.43 8.23 -2.19
N PRO A 130 4.52 9.02 -3.26
CA PRO A 130 4.84 8.49 -4.59
C PRO A 130 6.30 8.03 -4.62
N VAL A 131 6.54 6.82 -5.07
CA VAL A 131 7.88 6.26 -5.24
C VAL A 131 8.02 5.63 -6.64
N LYS A 132 9.25 5.61 -7.14
CA LYS A 132 9.63 4.94 -8.39
C LYS A 132 10.66 3.85 -8.16
N ASP A 133 10.92 3.56 -6.87
CA ASP A 133 11.87 2.57 -6.43
C ASP A 133 11.47 1.16 -6.87
N GLN A 134 12.41 0.24 -6.89
CA GLN A 134 12.11 -1.15 -7.19
C GLN A 134 11.16 -1.72 -6.13
N TRP A 135 10.22 -2.49 -6.61
CA TRP A 135 9.24 -3.18 -5.80
C TRP A 135 8.74 -4.42 -6.53
N PHE A 136 8.77 -5.54 -5.86
CA PHE A 136 8.21 -6.80 -6.32
C PHE A 136 7.35 -7.40 -5.22
N GLU A 137 6.27 -8.02 -5.61
CA GLU A 137 5.41 -8.84 -4.79
C GLU A 137 5.54 -10.28 -5.29
N VAL A 138 5.68 -11.24 -4.37
CA VAL A 138 6.00 -12.63 -4.69
C VAL A 138 4.89 -13.53 -4.19
N ASP A 139 3.81 -13.62 -4.96
CA ASP A 139 2.63 -14.44 -4.63
C ASP A 139 2.77 -15.89 -5.13
N ASN A 140 3.63 -16.11 -6.13
CA ASN A 140 3.80 -17.39 -6.76
C ASN A 140 5.21 -17.57 -7.33
N PHE A 141 5.50 -18.75 -7.88
CA PHE A 141 6.84 -19.09 -8.37
C PHE A 141 7.26 -18.23 -9.58
N ASN A 142 6.32 -17.81 -10.44
CA ASN A 142 6.65 -16.93 -11.56
C ASN A 142 7.08 -15.54 -11.04
N ASP A 143 6.41 -14.99 -10.04
CA ASP A 143 6.80 -13.73 -9.40
C ASP A 143 8.19 -13.82 -8.77
N TYR A 144 8.53 -14.97 -8.15
CA TYR A 144 9.87 -15.23 -7.63
C TYR A 144 10.92 -15.18 -8.76
N LEU A 145 10.66 -15.82 -9.91
CA LEU A 145 11.59 -15.78 -11.05
C LEU A 145 11.78 -14.36 -11.59
N VAL A 146 10.69 -13.60 -11.70
CA VAL A 146 10.72 -12.18 -12.09
C VAL A 146 11.55 -11.38 -11.08
N ALA A 147 11.25 -11.49 -9.80
CA ALA A 147 11.98 -10.80 -8.74
C ALA A 147 13.49 -11.16 -8.78
N LYS A 148 13.83 -12.45 -8.86
CA LYS A 148 15.20 -12.93 -8.96
C LYS A 148 15.96 -12.36 -10.16
N LYS A 149 15.29 -12.24 -11.32
CA LYS A 149 15.88 -11.70 -12.54
C LYS A 149 16.21 -10.21 -12.44
N TYR A 150 15.34 -9.43 -11.81
CA TYR A 150 15.43 -7.97 -11.78
C TYR A 150 15.89 -7.38 -10.45
N HIS A 151 16.16 -8.23 -9.46
CA HIS A 151 16.56 -7.84 -8.10
C HIS A 151 18.02 -7.29 -8.01
N LYS A 152 18.84 -7.40 -9.03
CA LYS A 152 20.28 -7.06 -8.98
C LYS A 152 20.60 -5.58 -8.65
N GLU A 153 19.59 -4.76 -8.38
CA GLU A 153 19.72 -3.32 -8.14
C GLU A 153 19.05 -2.83 -6.83
N LEU A 154 18.77 -3.73 -5.89
CA LEU A 154 18.25 -3.37 -4.56
C LEU A 154 19.38 -2.97 -3.60
#